data_67aefe363d640f0cfc71148f95e8e046
#
_entry.id   67aefe363d640f0cfc71148f95e8e046
#
_cell.length_a   1.000
_cell.length_b   1.000
_cell.length_c   1.000
_cell.angle_alpha   90.00
_cell.angle_beta   90.00
_cell.angle_gamma   90.00
#
_symmetry.space_group_name_H-M   'P 1'
#
loop_
_entity.id
_entity.type
_entity.pdbx_description
1 polymer ?
#
loop_
_entity_poly.entity_id
_entity_poly.type
_entity_poly.pdbx_seq_one_letter_code
_entity_poly.pdbx_strand_id
1 'polypeptide(L)'
;IATMAKANQVLGDGRYLEAARRAAQFLKQNLMSDRGLLRRYRDGEATFDGYLDDYAYLISSLLTLYETDFDLSWIDWARELQANQDQLLWNEQLGAYYFSRTGDPYLIRRSVDFVDGARPNSNAVSALNLLKLFALTFHTPYQDKAKALLAANGGNLSHHPGAFAQTLIALDYHLDRSKEIAVIGASSNADTQAVLSWLRSSFNPNKTLSAGLPEQSDTLALLARKPMIDGKTTVYVCEDTICKLPTADLE
;
A
#
# COMPACT_ATOMS: atom_id res chain seq x y z
N ILE A 1 -10.07 -4.70 6.97
CA ILE A 1 -9.55 -3.31 7.07
C ILE A 1 -9.76 -2.61 5.72
N ALA A 2 -9.09 -3.02 4.66
CA ALA A 2 -9.13 -2.35 3.34
C ALA A 2 -10.56 -2.14 2.82
N THR A 3 -11.42 -3.17 2.88
CA THR A 3 -12.81 -3.08 2.42
C THR A 3 -13.61 -2.02 3.19
N MET A 4 -13.44 -1.93 4.50
CA MET A 4 -14.11 -0.91 5.32
C MET A 4 -13.56 0.49 5.04
N ALA A 5 -12.24 0.64 4.91
CA ALA A 5 -11.62 1.91 4.51
C ALA A 5 -12.16 2.36 3.14
N LYS A 6 -12.23 1.45 2.16
CA LYS A 6 -12.78 1.74 0.83
C LYS A 6 -14.28 2.08 0.88
N ALA A 7 -15.05 1.38 1.70
CA ALA A 7 -16.47 1.70 1.89
C ALA A 7 -16.66 3.13 2.43
N ASN A 8 -15.82 3.59 3.36
CA ASN A 8 -15.84 4.98 3.81
C ASN A 8 -15.55 5.96 2.66
N GLN A 9 -14.52 5.67 1.82
CA GLN A 9 -14.19 6.54 0.68
C GLN A 9 -15.35 6.70 -0.29
N VAL A 10 -16.14 5.64 -0.51
CA VAL A 10 -17.22 5.61 -1.51
C VAL A 10 -18.56 6.10 -0.94
N LEU A 11 -18.89 5.69 0.30
CA LEU A 11 -20.19 5.95 0.91
C LEU A 11 -20.20 7.17 1.82
N GLY A 12 -19.03 7.68 2.23
CA GLY A 12 -18.91 8.82 3.15
C GLY A 12 -19.33 8.54 4.60
N ASP A 13 -19.58 7.28 4.96
CA ASP A 13 -20.04 6.91 6.31
C ASP A 13 -18.85 6.58 7.23
N GLY A 14 -18.63 7.46 8.22
CA GLY A 14 -17.51 7.35 9.18
C GLY A 14 -17.49 6.06 9.99
N ARG A 15 -18.62 5.35 10.15
CA ARG A 15 -18.67 4.06 10.86
C ARG A 15 -17.75 3.01 10.23
N TYR A 16 -17.59 3.04 8.90
CA TYR A 16 -16.68 2.13 8.20
C TYR A 16 -15.21 2.44 8.50
N LEU A 17 -14.83 3.72 8.51
CA LEU A 17 -13.48 4.13 8.87
C LEU A 17 -13.13 3.71 10.30
N GLU A 18 -14.02 3.97 11.25
CA GLU A 18 -13.83 3.57 12.64
C GLU A 18 -13.72 2.05 12.81
N ALA A 19 -14.46 1.26 12.05
CA ALA A 19 -14.33 -0.19 12.04
C ALA A 19 -12.96 -0.63 11.50
N ALA A 20 -12.47 0.01 10.41
CA ALA A 20 -11.16 -0.25 9.84
C ALA A 20 -10.03 0.08 10.83
N ARG A 21 -10.09 1.26 11.48
CA ARG A 21 -9.11 1.70 12.49
C ARG A 21 -9.05 0.75 13.68
N ARG A 22 -10.21 0.40 14.25
CA ARG A 22 -10.26 -0.55 15.39
C ARG A 22 -9.67 -1.91 15.02
N ALA A 23 -9.96 -2.42 13.82
CA ALA A 23 -9.40 -3.69 13.36
C ALA A 23 -7.88 -3.59 13.18
N ALA A 24 -7.35 -2.51 12.59
CA ALA A 24 -5.92 -2.29 12.43
C ALA A 24 -5.21 -2.17 13.78
N GLN A 25 -5.75 -1.38 14.71
CA GLN A 25 -5.23 -1.23 16.06
C GLN A 25 -5.21 -2.55 16.84
N PHE A 26 -6.28 -3.36 16.71
CA PHE A 26 -6.33 -4.67 17.32
C PHE A 26 -5.19 -5.58 16.82
N LEU A 27 -4.95 -5.63 15.51
CA LEU A 27 -3.86 -6.40 14.94
C LEU A 27 -2.50 -5.90 15.42
N LYS A 28 -2.29 -4.57 15.46
CA LYS A 28 -1.06 -3.97 15.93
C LYS A 28 -0.76 -4.32 17.39
N GLN A 29 -1.78 -4.28 18.24
CA GLN A 29 -1.63 -4.53 19.67
C GLN A 29 -1.46 -6.01 20.03
N ASN A 30 -2.05 -6.92 19.26
CA ASN A 30 -2.16 -8.32 19.64
C ASN A 30 -1.35 -9.27 18.76
N LEU A 31 -1.00 -8.89 17.52
CA LEU A 31 -0.33 -9.79 16.57
C LEU A 31 1.08 -9.34 16.16
N MET A 32 1.57 -8.21 16.68
CA MET A 32 2.98 -7.84 16.53
C MET A 32 3.81 -8.45 17.66
N SER A 33 4.99 -8.98 17.32
CA SER A 33 5.96 -9.55 18.26
C SER A 33 7.38 -9.21 17.84
N ASP A 34 8.37 -9.48 18.72
CA ASP A 34 9.80 -9.33 18.40
C ASP A 34 10.26 -10.22 17.22
N ARG A 35 9.46 -11.23 16.89
CA ARG A 35 9.70 -12.14 15.76
C ARG A 35 9.02 -11.71 14.46
N GLY A 36 8.30 -10.60 14.47
CA GLY A 36 7.47 -10.07 13.38
C GLY A 36 5.98 -10.34 13.58
N LEU A 37 5.22 -10.32 12.49
CA LEU A 37 3.78 -10.52 12.50
C LEU A 37 3.42 -11.97 12.81
N LEU A 38 2.43 -12.15 13.70
CA LEU A 38 1.79 -13.43 14.00
C LEU A 38 0.46 -13.54 13.22
N ARG A 39 0.04 -14.77 12.91
CA ARG A 39 -1.12 -14.97 12.01
C ARG A 39 -2.44 -15.30 12.70
N ARG A 40 -2.41 -15.76 13.95
CA ARG A 40 -3.63 -16.19 14.64
C ARG A 40 -3.71 -15.61 16.04
N TYR A 41 -4.87 -15.02 16.36
CA TYR A 41 -5.24 -14.66 17.72
C TYR A 41 -6.46 -15.46 18.13
N ARG A 42 -6.34 -16.22 19.22
CA ARG A 42 -7.45 -17.03 19.76
C ARG A 42 -7.29 -17.21 21.27
N ASP A 43 -8.39 -17.08 21.99
CA ASP A 43 -8.47 -17.32 23.44
C ASP A 43 -7.44 -16.48 24.23
N GLY A 44 -7.17 -15.26 23.81
CA GLY A 44 -6.19 -14.35 24.43
C GLY A 44 -4.74 -14.58 23.99
N GLU A 45 -4.45 -15.55 23.12
CA GLU A 45 -3.11 -15.90 22.67
C GLU A 45 -2.89 -15.62 21.18
N ALA A 46 -1.75 -14.99 20.86
CA ALA A 46 -1.26 -14.84 19.50
C ALA A 46 -0.22 -15.93 19.20
N THR A 47 -0.42 -16.67 18.13
CA THR A 47 0.43 -17.82 17.79
C THR A 47 0.66 -17.94 16.29
N PHE A 48 1.68 -18.71 15.93
CA PHE A 48 2.20 -18.98 14.60
C PHE A 48 2.78 -17.74 13.92
N ASP A 49 3.91 -17.92 13.26
CA ASP A 49 4.53 -16.86 12.47
C ASP A 49 3.66 -16.51 11.27
N GLY A 50 3.60 -15.23 10.93
CA GLY A 50 2.91 -14.74 9.75
C GLY A 50 3.56 -15.28 8.46
N TYR A 51 2.73 -15.64 7.50
CA TYR A 51 3.12 -16.01 6.16
C TYR A 51 3.08 -14.79 5.23
N LEU A 52 3.54 -14.93 4.00
CA LEU A 52 3.54 -13.85 3.02
C LEU A 52 2.15 -13.22 2.85
N ASP A 53 1.08 -14.01 2.86
CA ASP A 53 -0.30 -13.53 2.79
C ASP A 53 -0.60 -12.52 3.90
N ASP A 54 -0.21 -12.84 5.13
CA ASP A 54 -0.52 -12.03 6.31
C ASP A 54 0.16 -10.66 6.20
N TYR A 55 1.43 -10.62 5.77
CA TYR A 55 2.17 -9.38 5.53
C TYR A 55 1.61 -8.60 4.35
N ALA A 56 1.50 -9.23 3.17
CA ALA A 56 1.13 -8.54 1.94
C ALA A 56 -0.26 -7.90 2.03
N TYR A 57 -1.24 -8.63 2.57
CA TYR A 57 -2.59 -8.10 2.71
C TYR A 57 -2.73 -7.06 3.82
N LEU A 58 -1.97 -7.19 4.91
CA LEU A 58 -1.99 -6.17 5.95
C LEU A 58 -1.35 -4.86 5.45
N ILE A 59 -0.21 -4.92 4.79
CA ILE A 59 0.44 -3.75 4.17
C ILE A 59 -0.53 -3.08 3.18
N SER A 60 -1.15 -3.85 2.27
CA SER A 60 -2.15 -3.34 1.34
C SER A 60 -3.33 -2.65 2.05
N SER A 61 -3.76 -3.23 3.17
CA SER A 61 -4.84 -2.66 3.98
C SER A 61 -4.45 -1.35 4.65
N LEU A 62 -3.22 -1.25 5.14
CA LEU A 62 -2.70 -0.03 5.77
C LEU A 62 -2.51 1.10 4.75
N LEU A 63 -2.04 0.77 3.55
CA LEU A 63 -1.95 1.75 2.44
C LEU A 63 -3.34 2.29 2.07
N THR A 64 -4.36 1.41 2.00
CA THR A 64 -5.74 1.82 1.74
C THR A 64 -6.32 2.66 2.89
N LEU A 65 -6.00 2.32 4.13
CA LEU A 65 -6.44 3.05 5.31
C LEU A 65 -5.80 4.43 5.35
N TYR A 66 -4.50 4.52 5.04
CA TYR A 66 -3.80 5.79 4.89
C TYR A 66 -4.46 6.69 3.82
N GLU A 67 -4.75 6.19 2.63
CA GLU A 67 -5.43 6.96 1.57
C GLU A 67 -6.85 7.40 1.97
N THR A 68 -7.38 6.88 3.09
CA THR A 68 -8.71 7.23 3.60
C THR A 68 -8.66 8.37 4.60
N ASP A 69 -7.74 8.33 5.57
CA ASP A 69 -7.68 9.31 6.67
C ASP A 69 -6.37 10.10 6.76
N PHE A 70 -5.37 9.71 5.96
CA PHE A 70 -4.04 10.33 5.88
C PHE A 70 -3.26 10.34 7.20
N ASP A 71 -3.57 9.43 8.11
CA ASP A 71 -2.80 9.23 9.32
C ASP A 71 -1.47 8.52 8.98
N LEU A 72 -0.37 9.26 9.15
CA LEU A 72 0.98 8.80 8.80
C LEU A 72 1.41 7.55 9.58
N SER A 73 0.84 7.30 10.74
CA SER A 73 1.15 6.11 11.54
C SER A 73 0.86 4.80 10.81
N TRP A 74 -0.08 4.80 9.84
CA TRP A 74 -0.35 3.64 8.99
C TRP A 74 0.77 3.37 8.00
N ILE A 75 1.38 4.43 7.44
CA ILE A 75 2.53 4.29 6.55
C ILE A 75 3.76 3.82 7.31
N ASP A 76 4.01 4.37 8.49
CA ASP A 76 5.15 3.94 9.31
C ASP A 76 5.04 2.46 9.66
N TRP A 77 3.85 2.00 10.03
CA TRP A 77 3.62 0.58 10.30
C TRP A 77 3.68 -0.29 9.02
N ALA A 78 3.18 0.20 7.90
CA ALA A 78 3.33 -0.50 6.61
C ALA A 78 4.80 -0.67 6.22
N ARG A 79 5.65 0.34 6.46
CA ARG A 79 7.11 0.28 6.22
C ARG A 79 7.80 -0.71 7.16
N GLU A 80 7.43 -0.72 8.43
CA GLU A 80 7.92 -1.70 9.40
C GLU A 80 7.58 -3.13 8.97
N LEU A 81 6.33 -3.38 8.60
CA LEU A 81 5.89 -4.70 8.09
C LEU A 81 6.60 -5.07 6.80
N GLN A 82 6.83 -4.11 5.89
CA GLN A 82 7.55 -4.35 4.65
C GLN A 82 9.01 -4.72 4.93
N ALA A 83 9.67 -4.06 5.87
CA ALA A 83 11.04 -4.40 6.27
C ALA A 83 11.11 -5.82 6.86
N ASN A 84 10.16 -6.19 7.72
CA ASN A 84 10.05 -7.53 8.28
C ASN A 84 9.78 -8.58 7.19
N GLN A 85 8.86 -8.31 6.25
CA GLN A 85 8.60 -9.17 5.10
C GLN A 85 9.86 -9.39 4.27
N ASP A 86 10.62 -8.33 4.00
CA ASP A 86 11.86 -8.38 3.24
C ASP A 86 12.91 -9.24 3.96
N GLN A 87 13.12 -9.02 5.23
CA GLN A 87 14.12 -9.75 6.03
C GLN A 87 13.79 -11.25 6.14
N LEU A 88 12.53 -11.59 6.34
CA LEU A 88 12.11 -12.95 6.68
C LEU A 88 11.83 -13.83 5.46
N LEU A 89 11.35 -13.23 4.36
CA LEU A 89 10.74 -13.97 3.25
C LEU A 89 11.42 -13.74 1.88
N TRP A 90 12.22 -12.69 1.71
CA TRP A 90 12.82 -12.39 0.41
C TRP A 90 13.83 -13.44 -0.05
N ASN A 91 13.80 -13.78 -1.32
CA ASN A 91 14.79 -14.60 -2.02
C ASN A 91 15.43 -13.81 -3.16
N GLU A 92 16.70 -13.42 -2.95
CA GLU A 92 17.46 -12.63 -3.94
C GLU A 92 17.65 -13.37 -5.29
N GLN A 93 17.84 -14.68 -5.26
CA GLN A 93 18.10 -15.46 -6.49
C GLN A 93 16.86 -15.55 -7.36
N LEU A 94 15.68 -15.66 -6.75
CA LEU A 94 14.41 -15.76 -7.48
C LEU A 94 13.78 -14.39 -7.75
N GLY A 95 14.21 -13.33 -7.07
CA GLY A 95 13.56 -12.03 -7.12
C GLY A 95 12.11 -12.06 -6.61
N ALA A 96 11.82 -12.90 -5.62
CA ALA A 96 10.47 -13.16 -5.13
C ALA A 96 10.47 -13.52 -3.64
N TYR A 97 9.29 -13.44 -3.01
CA TYR A 97 9.12 -13.87 -1.63
C TYR A 97 8.74 -15.35 -1.52
N TYR A 98 9.38 -16.03 -0.60
CA TYR A 98 8.86 -17.30 -0.10
C TYR A 98 7.55 -17.10 0.64
N PHE A 99 6.68 -18.11 0.60
CA PHE A 99 5.41 -18.10 1.33
C PHE A 99 5.62 -18.09 2.85
N SER A 100 6.65 -18.77 3.35
CA SER A 100 6.96 -18.91 4.77
C SER A 100 8.40 -18.56 5.09
N ARG A 101 8.68 -18.22 6.34
CA ARG A 101 10.05 -18.02 6.86
C ARG A 101 10.84 -19.34 6.93
N THR A 102 12.15 -19.22 7.05
CA THR A 102 13.04 -20.37 7.28
C THR A 102 12.76 -20.99 8.64
N GLY A 103 12.80 -22.33 8.71
CA GLY A 103 12.66 -23.06 9.98
C GLY A 103 11.22 -23.19 10.47
N ASP A 104 10.22 -22.99 9.63
CA ASP A 104 8.83 -23.28 9.96
C ASP A 104 8.68 -24.80 10.21
N PRO A 105 8.34 -25.24 11.44
CA PRO A 105 8.28 -26.66 11.79
C PRO A 105 7.11 -27.42 11.13
N TYR A 106 6.17 -26.71 10.56
CA TYR A 106 4.98 -27.26 9.92
C TYR A 106 5.13 -27.46 8.42
N LEU A 107 6.25 -27.00 7.83
CA LEU A 107 6.48 -27.07 6.39
C LEU A 107 7.72 -27.88 6.04
N ILE A 108 7.58 -28.80 5.11
CA ILE A 108 8.69 -29.62 4.58
C ILE A 108 9.61 -28.75 3.71
N ARG A 109 9.05 -27.80 2.95
CA ARG A 109 9.78 -26.95 2.02
C ARG A 109 9.11 -25.59 1.91
N ARG A 110 9.93 -24.54 1.82
CA ARG A 110 9.47 -23.19 1.44
C ARG A 110 9.05 -23.18 -0.01
N SER A 111 7.90 -22.61 -0.31
CA SER A 111 7.38 -22.44 -1.67
C SER A 111 7.40 -20.98 -2.09
N VAL A 112 7.50 -20.76 -3.40
CA VAL A 112 7.22 -19.49 -4.07
C VAL A 112 6.09 -19.75 -5.04
N ASP A 113 5.07 -18.94 -5.04
CA ASP A 113 3.90 -19.04 -5.90
C ASP A 113 3.56 -17.68 -6.50
N PHE A 114 3.01 -17.69 -7.72
CA PHE A 114 2.56 -16.49 -8.43
C PHE A 114 1.12 -16.60 -8.94
N VAL A 115 0.51 -17.79 -8.87
CA VAL A 115 -0.83 -18.04 -9.42
C VAL A 115 -1.89 -17.47 -8.50
N ASP A 116 -2.82 -16.71 -9.07
CA ASP A 116 -4.02 -16.29 -8.37
C ASP A 116 -4.96 -17.47 -8.16
N GLY A 117 -5.47 -17.61 -6.94
CA GLY A 117 -6.47 -18.62 -6.58
C GLY A 117 -7.81 -17.97 -6.24
N ALA A 118 -8.45 -18.47 -5.20
CA ALA A 118 -9.64 -17.82 -4.61
C ALA A 118 -9.33 -16.42 -4.02
N ARG A 119 -8.05 -16.17 -3.79
CA ARG A 119 -7.49 -14.87 -3.37
C ARG A 119 -6.39 -14.46 -4.34
N PRO A 120 -6.15 -13.14 -4.51
CA PRO A 120 -4.99 -12.64 -5.26
C PRO A 120 -3.68 -13.22 -4.73
N ASN A 121 -2.70 -13.45 -5.58
CA ASN A 121 -1.41 -13.96 -5.16
C ASN A 121 -0.64 -12.93 -4.32
N SER A 122 -0.04 -13.36 -3.21
CA SER A 122 0.64 -12.48 -2.26
C SER A 122 1.95 -11.89 -2.78
N ASN A 123 2.69 -12.54 -3.67
CA ASN A 123 3.82 -11.94 -4.37
C ASN A 123 3.36 -10.78 -5.27
N ALA A 124 2.25 -10.96 -5.97
CA ALA A 124 1.67 -9.92 -6.82
C ALA A 124 1.09 -8.74 -6.01
N VAL A 125 0.44 -9.01 -4.87
CA VAL A 125 0.00 -7.98 -3.93
C VAL A 125 1.20 -7.22 -3.37
N SER A 126 2.29 -7.92 -3.02
CA SER A 126 3.52 -7.30 -2.53
C SER A 126 4.17 -6.40 -3.59
N ALA A 127 4.14 -6.79 -4.87
CA ALA A 127 4.66 -5.95 -5.96
C ALA A 127 3.90 -4.61 -6.03
N LEU A 128 2.56 -4.64 -5.97
CA LEU A 128 1.75 -3.42 -5.97
C LEU A 128 1.97 -2.58 -4.70
N ASN A 129 2.10 -3.21 -3.53
CA ASN A 129 2.41 -2.52 -2.28
C ASN A 129 3.74 -1.78 -2.36
N LEU A 130 4.78 -2.41 -2.90
CA LEU A 130 6.10 -1.82 -3.09
C LEU A 130 6.05 -0.63 -4.06
N LEU A 131 5.31 -0.73 -5.16
CA LEU A 131 5.10 0.39 -6.08
C LEU A 131 4.40 1.57 -5.41
N LYS A 132 3.37 1.32 -4.61
CA LYS A 132 2.69 2.36 -3.84
C LYS A 132 3.55 2.96 -2.73
N LEU A 133 4.34 2.15 -2.02
CA LEU A 133 5.32 2.64 -1.05
C LEU A 133 6.39 3.50 -1.73
N PHE A 134 6.86 3.10 -2.93
CA PHE A 134 7.76 3.94 -3.72
C PHE A 134 7.11 5.29 -4.07
N ALA A 135 5.88 5.29 -4.58
CA ALA A 135 5.16 6.50 -4.96
C ALA A 135 4.97 7.48 -3.78
N LEU A 136 4.84 6.97 -2.54
CA LEU A 136 4.70 7.78 -1.33
C LEU A 136 6.05 8.29 -0.81
N THR A 137 7.10 7.47 -0.85
CA THR A 137 8.36 7.69 -0.13
C THR A 137 9.54 8.04 -1.01
N PHE A 138 9.45 7.80 -2.32
CA PHE A 138 10.53 7.89 -3.32
C PHE A 138 11.77 7.06 -2.95
N HIS A 139 11.59 6.03 -2.13
CA HIS A 139 12.65 5.11 -1.74
C HIS A 139 12.85 4.05 -2.83
N THR A 140 13.88 4.23 -3.67
CA THR A 140 14.14 3.41 -4.87
C THR A 140 14.24 1.90 -4.63
N PRO A 141 14.75 1.38 -3.48
CA PRO A 141 14.75 -0.06 -3.22
C PRO A 141 13.36 -0.72 -3.29
N TYR A 142 12.28 0.01 -3.00
CA TYR A 142 10.92 -0.51 -3.18
C TYR A 142 10.60 -0.74 -4.66
N GLN A 143 10.93 0.23 -5.52
CA GLN A 143 10.71 0.09 -6.95
C GLN A 143 11.55 -1.05 -7.56
N ASP A 144 12.82 -1.16 -7.17
CA ASP A 144 13.72 -2.20 -7.68
C ASP A 144 13.22 -3.60 -7.31
N LYS A 145 12.76 -3.77 -6.08
CA LYS A 145 12.19 -5.03 -5.62
C LYS A 145 10.86 -5.36 -6.29
N ALA A 146 10.01 -4.36 -6.54
CA ALA A 146 8.79 -4.54 -7.32
C ALA A 146 9.08 -5.00 -8.75
N LYS A 147 10.07 -4.39 -9.41
CA LYS A 147 10.53 -4.81 -10.75
C LYS A 147 11.03 -6.26 -10.76
N ALA A 148 11.80 -6.65 -9.74
CA ALA A 148 12.27 -8.04 -9.61
C ALA A 148 11.10 -9.03 -9.49
N LEU A 149 10.09 -8.73 -8.66
CA LEU A 149 8.87 -9.54 -8.53
C LEU A 149 8.11 -9.68 -9.84
N LEU A 150 7.93 -8.60 -10.58
CA LEU A 150 7.24 -8.60 -11.87
C LEU A 150 8.02 -9.39 -12.90
N ALA A 151 9.36 -9.24 -12.93
CA ALA A 151 10.23 -9.98 -13.84
C ALA A 151 10.24 -11.49 -13.54
N ALA A 152 10.25 -11.89 -12.26
CA ALA A 152 10.22 -13.29 -11.84
C ALA A 152 8.99 -14.06 -12.37
N ASN A 153 7.86 -13.36 -12.57
CA ASN A 153 6.63 -13.95 -13.12
C ASN A 153 6.44 -13.69 -14.64
N GLY A 154 7.30 -12.92 -15.28
CA GLY A 154 7.12 -12.43 -16.66
C GLY A 154 6.88 -13.54 -17.69
N GLY A 155 7.61 -14.65 -17.58
CA GLY A 155 7.46 -15.79 -18.50
C GLY A 155 6.09 -16.48 -18.44
N ASN A 156 5.43 -16.46 -17.29
CA ASN A 156 4.12 -17.11 -17.10
C ASN A 156 2.96 -16.25 -17.65
N LEU A 157 3.10 -14.92 -17.57
CA LEU A 157 2.05 -13.98 -17.98
C LEU A 157 1.66 -14.11 -19.46
N SER A 158 2.61 -14.39 -20.34
CA SER A 158 2.38 -14.53 -21.78
C SER A 158 1.58 -15.78 -22.14
N HIS A 159 1.67 -16.84 -21.34
CA HIS A 159 1.03 -18.13 -21.64
C HIS A 159 -0.39 -18.25 -21.04
N HIS A 160 -0.59 -17.76 -19.84
CA HIS A 160 -1.86 -17.91 -19.10
C HIS A 160 -2.25 -16.64 -18.31
N PRO A 161 -2.48 -15.49 -18.98
CA PRO A 161 -2.69 -14.20 -18.29
C PRO A 161 -3.83 -14.22 -17.28
N GLY A 162 -4.89 -15.01 -17.53
CA GLY A 162 -6.03 -15.12 -16.62
C GLY A 162 -5.73 -15.74 -15.25
N ALA A 163 -4.60 -16.45 -15.13
CA ALA A 163 -4.16 -17.01 -13.85
C ALA A 163 -3.32 -16.03 -13.00
N PHE A 164 -3.09 -14.80 -13.49
CA PHE A 164 -2.19 -13.81 -12.90
C PHE A 164 -2.80 -12.40 -12.88
N ALA A 165 -4.09 -12.29 -12.67
CA ALA A 165 -4.82 -11.02 -12.72
C ALA A 165 -4.22 -9.97 -11.77
N GLN A 166 -3.84 -10.36 -10.56
CA GLN A 166 -3.21 -9.45 -9.61
C GLN A 166 -1.81 -9.00 -10.07
N THR A 167 -1.03 -9.88 -10.69
CA THR A 167 0.25 -9.50 -11.29
C THR A 167 0.05 -8.51 -12.44
N LEU A 168 -0.99 -8.72 -13.26
CA LEU A 168 -1.33 -7.79 -14.35
C LEU A 168 -1.75 -6.41 -13.82
N ILE A 169 -2.48 -6.35 -12.69
CA ILE A 169 -2.82 -5.07 -12.02
C ILE A 169 -1.54 -4.35 -11.56
N ALA A 170 -0.60 -5.08 -10.96
CA ALA A 170 0.67 -4.48 -10.53
C ALA A 170 1.54 -4.05 -11.73
N LEU A 171 1.53 -4.84 -12.81
CA LEU A 171 2.24 -4.52 -14.04
C LEU A 171 1.63 -3.31 -14.75
N ASP A 172 0.30 -3.23 -14.84
CA ASP A 172 -0.42 -2.07 -15.38
C ASP A 172 -0.10 -0.80 -14.59
N TYR A 173 -0.15 -0.87 -13.24
CA TYR A 173 0.28 0.24 -12.38
C TYR A 173 1.74 0.66 -12.64
N HIS A 174 2.63 -0.29 -12.91
CA HIS A 174 4.05 -0.02 -13.17
C HIS A 174 4.31 0.58 -14.56
N LEU A 175 3.61 0.10 -15.59
CA LEU A 175 3.82 0.50 -16.99
C LEU A 175 3.02 1.75 -17.38
N ASP A 176 1.88 1.99 -16.74
CA ASP A 176 1.12 3.21 -16.91
C ASP A 176 1.87 4.39 -16.26
N ARG A 177 1.56 5.59 -16.69
CA ARG A 177 1.99 6.81 -16.00
C ARG A 177 1.11 7.01 -14.77
N SER A 178 1.29 6.14 -13.77
CA SER A 178 0.54 6.20 -12.51
C SER A 178 0.65 7.58 -11.89
N LYS A 179 -0.48 8.10 -11.38
CA LYS A 179 -0.52 9.45 -10.82
C LYS A 179 -0.19 9.42 -9.34
N GLU A 180 0.83 10.18 -8.98
CA GLU A 180 1.21 10.48 -7.62
C GLU A 180 0.58 11.82 -7.26
N ILE A 181 -0.49 11.80 -6.46
CA ILE A 181 -1.31 12.99 -6.19
C ILE A 181 -1.07 13.43 -4.75
N ALA A 182 -0.62 14.68 -4.59
CA ALA A 182 -0.52 15.34 -3.29
C ALA A 182 -1.52 16.48 -3.20
N VAL A 183 -2.41 16.42 -2.20
CA VAL A 183 -3.35 17.48 -1.87
C VAL A 183 -2.84 18.22 -0.63
N ILE A 184 -2.41 19.47 -0.81
CA ILE A 184 -1.84 20.27 0.27
C ILE A 184 -2.89 21.25 0.77
N GLY A 185 -3.36 20.99 1.98
CA GLY A 185 -4.40 21.78 2.64
C GLY A 185 -4.86 21.13 3.94
N ALA A 186 -5.44 21.92 4.84
CA ALA A 186 -5.97 21.39 6.10
C ALA A 186 -7.14 20.44 5.82
N SER A 187 -7.16 19.31 6.52
CA SER A 187 -8.23 18.30 6.37
C SER A 187 -9.63 18.85 6.74
N SER A 188 -9.70 19.89 7.57
CA SER A 188 -10.94 20.59 7.94
C SER A 188 -11.41 21.61 6.91
N ASN A 189 -10.60 21.91 5.86
CA ASN A 189 -10.95 22.89 4.85
C ASN A 189 -11.94 22.27 3.85
N ALA A 190 -13.02 23.00 3.53
CA ALA A 190 -14.06 22.56 2.59
C ALA A 190 -13.52 22.25 1.19
N ASP A 191 -12.58 23.08 0.69
CA ASP A 191 -11.96 22.88 -0.62
C ASP A 191 -11.13 21.60 -0.64
N THR A 192 -10.37 21.32 0.44
CA THR A 192 -9.62 20.07 0.58
C THR A 192 -10.56 18.87 0.54
N GLN A 193 -11.68 18.93 1.26
CA GLN A 193 -12.67 17.84 1.25
C GLN A 193 -13.36 17.68 -0.12
N ALA A 194 -13.65 18.77 -0.82
CA ALA A 194 -14.23 18.75 -2.15
C ALA A 194 -13.29 18.05 -3.15
N VAL A 195 -12.00 18.41 -3.15
CA VAL A 195 -10.97 17.77 -3.99
C VAL A 195 -10.85 16.29 -3.69
N LEU A 196 -10.75 15.92 -2.42
CA LEU A 196 -10.64 14.52 -2.02
C LEU A 196 -11.88 13.71 -2.42
N SER A 197 -13.07 14.29 -2.27
CA SER A 197 -14.32 13.67 -2.72
C SER A 197 -14.33 13.44 -4.23
N TRP A 198 -13.95 14.44 -5.01
CA TRP A 198 -13.83 14.32 -6.46
C TRP A 198 -12.83 13.26 -6.90
N LEU A 199 -11.64 13.24 -6.30
CA LEU A 199 -10.60 12.22 -6.57
C LEU A 199 -11.07 10.80 -6.23
N ARG A 200 -11.96 10.64 -5.25
CA ARG A 200 -12.51 9.36 -4.83
C ARG A 200 -13.72 8.91 -5.66
N SER A 201 -14.46 9.85 -6.26
CA SER A 201 -15.65 9.57 -7.09
C SER A 201 -15.31 9.04 -8.48
N SER A 202 -14.11 9.32 -9.00
CA SER A 202 -13.68 8.88 -10.31
C SER A 202 -12.91 7.56 -10.23
N PHE A 203 -13.20 6.65 -11.19
CA PHE A 203 -12.44 5.42 -11.34
C PHE A 203 -11.07 5.73 -11.98
N ASN A 204 -10.06 5.77 -11.15
CA ASN A 204 -8.66 5.85 -11.57
C ASN A 204 -7.84 4.90 -10.69
N PRO A 205 -7.65 3.66 -11.11
CA PRO A 205 -6.97 2.63 -10.30
C PRO A 205 -5.46 2.89 -10.16
N ASN A 206 -4.83 3.51 -11.18
CA ASN A 206 -3.39 3.75 -11.22
C ASN A 206 -3.04 5.10 -10.60
N LYS A 207 -3.43 5.29 -9.35
CA LYS A 207 -3.06 6.46 -8.56
C LYS A 207 -2.61 6.08 -7.16
N THR A 208 -1.76 6.92 -6.59
CA THR A 208 -1.45 6.98 -5.16
C THR A 208 -1.78 8.37 -4.67
N LEU A 209 -2.58 8.45 -3.62
CA LEU A 209 -3.09 9.71 -3.06
C LEU A 209 -2.49 9.96 -1.68
N SER A 210 -1.98 11.17 -1.48
CA SER A 210 -1.58 11.68 -0.18
C SER A 210 -2.17 13.07 0.05
N ALA A 211 -2.52 13.38 1.29
CA ALA A 211 -2.95 14.72 1.65
C ALA A 211 -2.37 15.11 3.01
N GLY A 212 -2.12 16.40 3.19
CA GLY A 212 -1.58 16.92 4.43
C GLY A 212 -1.19 18.38 4.35
N LEU A 213 -0.66 18.89 5.45
CA LEU A 213 -0.06 20.22 5.51
C LEU A 213 1.43 20.14 5.13
N PRO A 214 2.04 21.26 4.68
CA PRO A 214 3.47 21.31 4.33
C PRO A 214 4.39 20.85 5.47
N GLU A 215 4.01 21.06 6.72
CA GLU A 215 4.79 20.67 7.91
C GLU A 215 4.89 19.17 8.11
N GLN A 216 4.02 18.39 7.46
CA GLN A 216 4.04 16.91 7.48
C GLN A 216 4.99 16.31 6.43
N SER A 217 5.69 17.15 5.69
CA SER A 217 6.50 16.77 4.52
C SER A 217 7.72 15.92 4.86
N ASP A 218 8.26 16.00 6.08
CA ASP A 218 9.50 15.30 6.44
C ASP A 218 9.33 13.76 6.49
N THR A 219 8.09 13.29 6.63
CA THR A 219 7.78 11.86 6.74
C THR A 219 7.50 11.23 5.38
N LEU A 220 6.95 12.00 4.43
CA LEU A 220 6.51 11.51 3.13
C LEU A 220 7.05 12.38 1.99
N ALA A 221 7.93 11.79 1.17
CA ALA A 221 8.55 12.49 0.05
C ALA A 221 7.52 13.04 -0.95
N LEU A 222 6.37 12.37 -1.13
CA LEU A 222 5.29 12.86 -1.98
C LEU A 222 4.70 14.19 -1.51
N LEU A 223 4.71 14.50 -0.21
CA LEU A 223 4.25 15.79 0.34
C LEU A 223 5.39 16.83 0.43
N ALA A 224 6.64 16.38 0.39
CA ALA A 224 7.80 17.22 0.64
C ALA A 224 7.91 18.38 -0.37
N ARG A 225 8.24 19.57 0.17
CA ARG A 225 8.48 20.79 -0.61
C ARG A 225 7.32 21.22 -1.51
N LYS A 226 6.09 20.94 -1.08
CA LYS A 226 4.87 21.32 -1.79
C LYS A 226 4.10 22.37 -0.98
N PRO A 227 4.32 23.68 -1.21
CA PRO A 227 3.61 24.73 -0.52
C PRO A 227 2.15 24.85 -1.00
N MET A 228 1.32 25.48 -0.20
CA MET A 228 0.03 26.00 -0.65
C MET A 228 0.23 27.24 -1.53
N ILE A 229 -0.50 27.36 -2.63
CA ILE A 229 -0.49 28.56 -3.47
C ILE A 229 -1.52 29.55 -2.92
N ASP A 230 -1.09 30.76 -2.62
CA ASP A 230 -1.93 31.84 -2.06
C ASP A 230 -2.74 31.42 -0.83
N GLY A 231 -2.21 30.50 -0.02
CA GLY A 231 -2.91 29.97 1.15
C GLY A 231 -4.12 29.09 0.83
N LYS A 232 -4.32 28.71 -0.43
CA LYS A 232 -5.43 27.85 -0.88
C LYS A 232 -5.01 26.39 -0.95
N THR A 233 -5.99 25.49 -0.85
CA THR A 233 -5.79 24.06 -1.13
C THR A 233 -5.18 23.90 -2.51
N THR A 234 -4.05 23.19 -2.57
CA THR A 234 -3.25 23.06 -3.78
C THR A 234 -3.06 21.58 -4.12
N VAL A 235 -3.27 21.24 -5.38
CA VAL A 235 -3.12 19.87 -5.90
C VAL A 235 -1.85 19.79 -6.75
N TYR A 236 -1.02 18.82 -6.44
CA TYR A 236 0.15 18.43 -7.21
C TYR A 236 -0.10 17.06 -7.84
N VAL A 237 0.06 16.95 -9.15
CA VAL A 237 -0.01 15.68 -9.87
C VAL A 237 1.37 15.40 -10.45
N CYS A 238 1.96 14.31 -10.00
CA CYS A 238 3.27 13.88 -10.45
C CYS A 238 3.15 12.55 -11.23
N GLU A 239 4.11 12.30 -12.11
CA GLU A 239 4.31 11.05 -12.85
C GLU A 239 5.80 10.73 -12.77
N ASP A 240 6.17 9.52 -12.36
CA ASP A 240 7.57 9.11 -12.19
C ASP A 240 8.36 10.11 -11.31
N THR A 241 7.77 10.55 -10.21
CA THR A 241 8.31 11.55 -9.26
C THR A 241 8.46 12.97 -9.81
N ILE A 242 8.09 13.23 -11.07
CA ILE A 242 8.14 14.55 -11.69
C ILE A 242 6.75 15.18 -11.66
N CYS A 243 6.62 16.29 -10.95
CA CYS A 243 5.34 16.98 -10.80
C CYS A 243 5.08 17.97 -11.95
N LYS A 244 3.84 18.01 -12.41
CA LYS A 244 3.31 19.06 -13.29
C LYS A 244 3.15 20.37 -12.50
N LEU A 245 2.81 21.45 -13.19
CA LEU A 245 2.46 22.71 -12.54
C LEU A 245 1.30 22.46 -11.56
N PRO A 246 1.43 22.88 -10.31
CA PRO A 246 0.35 22.71 -9.33
C PRO A 246 -0.84 23.62 -9.64
N THR A 247 -2.02 23.22 -9.20
CA THR A 247 -3.22 24.04 -9.31
C THR A 247 -3.86 24.28 -7.95
N ALA A 248 -4.32 25.49 -7.73
CA ALA A 248 -5.23 25.89 -6.66
C ALA A 248 -6.58 26.34 -7.22
N ASP A 249 -6.76 26.24 -8.54
CA ASP A 249 -8.02 26.43 -9.23
C ASP A 249 -8.72 25.06 -9.27
N LEU A 250 -9.89 24.99 -8.65
CA LEU A 250 -10.65 23.77 -8.43
C LEU A 250 -11.96 23.74 -9.24
N GLU A 251 -12.15 24.71 -10.16
CA GLU A 251 -13.28 24.79 -11.07
C GLU A 251 -13.15 23.88 -12.30
#